data_1b4536234310dcc643fb3c8d8146771a
#
_entry.id   1b4536234310dcc643fb3c8d8146771a
#
_cell.length_a   1.000
_cell.length_b   1.000
_cell.length_c   1.000
_cell.angle_alpha   90.00
_cell.angle_beta   90.00
_cell.angle_gamma   90.00
#
_symmetry.space_group_name_H-M   'P 1'
#
loop_
_entity.id
_entity.type
_entity.pdbx_description
1 polymer ?
#
loop_
_entity_poly.entity_id
_entity_poly.type
_entity_poly.pdbx_seq_one_letter_code
_entity_poly.pdbx_strand_id
1 'polypeptide(L)'
;MSLLAQIFRLRKKPENKVLREKLKSILPFKPQNIELYREALTHKAKNIKDEQGNKINFERLEFLGDAIIEIVVSEYLYKELPYATEGELTVMRSKIVSRKHLNELGKSFNITGLLSVELTPKQLGNNISGNLYEALAGAIFLDKGFEGAKKFIFNTMIDPHIDLERLDKKISSYKSFMIEWAQKNHHNFEFLAQKDIHNGKKNYFKVNFVLNKKKISQGRSSSKKKAEEIAARRAYYILQPAKNG
;
A
#
# COMPACT_ATOMS: atom_id res chain seq x y z
N MET A 1 9.48 36.97 17.22
CA MET A 1 9.08 35.73 17.96
C MET A 1 9.84 34.57 17.35
N SER A 2 10.45 33.69 18.16
CA SER A 2 11.28 32.59 17.64
C SER A 2 10.41 31.56 16.91
N LEU A 3 10.98 30.93 15.87
CA LEU A 3 10.36 29.86 15.09
C LEU A 3 9.79 28.73 15.99
N LEU A 4 10.48 28.45 17.10
CA LEU A 4 10.04 27.50 18.13
C LEU A 4 8.74 27.92 18.84
N ALA A 5 8.54 29.20 19.08
CA ALA A 5 7.31 29.71 19.71
C ALA A 5 6.09 29.62 18.75
N GLN A 6 6.31 29.82 17.44
CA GLN A 6 5.26 29.61 16.43
C GLN A 6 4.90 28.12 16.31
N ILE A 7 5.89 27.22 16.28
CA ILE A 7 5.66 25.76 16.25
C ILE A 7 4.90 25.28 17.51
N PHE A 8 5.24 25.84 18.69
CA PHE A 8 4.53 25.51 19.94
C PHE A 8 3.09 26.03 19.98
N ARG A 9 2.83 27.21 19.40
CA ARG A 9 1.49 27.79 19.29
C ARG A 9 0.59 26.99 18.34
N LEU A 10 1.13 26.49 17.22
CA LEU A 10 0.42 25.63 16.28
C LEU A 10 0.06 24.26 16.88
N ARG A 11 0.90 23.70 17.78
CA ARG A 11 0.62 22.43 18.46
C ARG A 11 -0.59 22.46 19.40
N LYS A 12 -0.98 23.63 19.92
CA LYS A 12 -2.03 23.77 20.94
C LYS A 12 -3.42 24.14 20.41
N LYS A 13 -3.62 24.29 19.09
CA LYS A 13 -4.96 24.57 18.55
C LYS A 13 -5.88 23.36 18.79
N PRO A 14 -7.10 23.55 19.36
CA PRO A 14 -8.07 22.46 19.62
C PRO A 14 -8.35 21.63 18.36
N GLU A 15 -8.44 22.28 17.21
CA GLU A 15 -8.64 21.65 15.89
C GLU A 15 -7.54 20.66 15.52
N ASN A 16 -6.27 20.93 15.92
CA ASN A 16 -5.16 20.03 15.68
C ASN A 16 -5.27 18.75 16.52
N LYS A 17 -5.84 18.84 17.71
CA LYS A 17 -6.10 17.66 18.54
C LYS A 17 -7.17 16.77 17.90
N VAL A 18 -8.26 17.35 17.44
CA VAL A 18 -9.34 16.62 16.77
C VAL A 18 -8.83 15.95 15.50
N LEU A 19 -8.08 16.67 14.66
CA LEU A 19 -7.50 16.09 13.45
C LEU A 19 -6.53 14.93 13.76
N ARG A 20 -5.66 15.09 14.77
CA ARG A 20 -4.75 14.01 15.20
C ARG A 20 -5.49 12.77 15.67
N GLU A 21 -6.58 12.92 16.41
CA GLU A 21 -7.40 11.77 16.84
C GLU A 21 -8.04 11.06 15.65
N LYS A 22 -8.62 11.80 14.71
CA LYS A 22 -9.20 11.23 13.49
C LYS A 22 -8.15 10.48 12.65
N LEU A 23 -6.93 10.99 12.53
CA LEU A 23 -5.87 10.36 11.75
C LEU A 23 -5.30 9.10 12.41
N LYS A 24 -5.50 8.86 13.70
CA LYS A 24 -5.01 7.65 14.39
C LYS A 24 -5.55 6.33 13.82
N SER A 25 -6.75 6.36 13.27
CA SER A 25 -7.37 5.15 12.67
C SER A 25 -6.73 4.75 11.34
N ILE A 26 -6.03 5.67 10.68
CA ILE A 26 -5.48 5.47 9.33
C ILE A 26 -3.95 5.43 9.35
N LEU A 27 -3.33 6.28 10.19
CA LEU A 27 -1.87 6.40 10.23
C LEU A 27 -1.23 5.41 11.20
N PRO A 28 -0.16 4.70 10.81
CA PRO A 28 0.60 3.82 11.70
C PRO A 28 1.54 4.56 12.65
N PHE A 29 1.49 5.90 12.69
CA PHE A 29 2.37 6.78 13.48
C PHE A 29 1.68 8.12 13.79
N LYS A 30 2.29 8.90 14.68
CA LYS A 30 1.83 10.25 14.99
C LYS A 30 2.40 11.28 14.01
N PRO A 31 1.57 12.17 13.41
CA PRO A 31 2.04 13.30 12.62
C PRO A 31 3.02 14.20 13.39
N GLN A 32 4.15 14.56 12.76
CA GLN A 32 5.08 15.58 13.29
C GLN A 32 4.59 16.97 12.86
N ASN A 33 4.39 17.19 11.56
CA ASN A 33 3.83 18.41 11.01
C ASN A 33 2.35 18.22 10.63
N ILE A 34 1.44 18.57 11.52
CA ILE A 34 -0.01 18.40 11.33
C ILE A 34 -0.57 19.27 10.19
N GLU A 35 0.11 20.35 9.83
CA GLU A 35 -0.37 21.26 8.77
C GLU A 35 -0.33 20.61 7.38
N LEU A 36 0.63 19.71 7.12
CA LEU A 36 0.67 18.91 5.88
C LEU A 36 -0.60 18.05 5.73
N TYR A 37 -1.05 17.43 6.82
CA TYR A 37 -2.28 16.61 6.81
C TYR A 37 -3.53 17.47 6.71
N ARG A 38 -3.51 18.68 7.27
CA ARG A 38 -4.58 19.66 7.10
C ARG A 38 -4.69 20.08 5.62
N GLU A 39 -3.57 20.37 4.98
CA GLU A 39 -3.52 20.69 3.54
C GLU A 39 -4.05 19.54 2.71
N ALA A 40 -3.59 18.29 2.96
CA ALA A 40 -4.05 17.09 2.29
C ALA A 40 -5.56 16.84 2.43
N LEU A 41 -6.18 17.36 3.48
CA LEU A 41 -7.62 17.26 3.75
C LEU A 41 -8.37 18.58 3.50
N THR A 42 -7.76 19.52 2.81
CA THR A 42 -8.39 20.79 2.41
C THR A 42 -8.86 20.71 0.98
N HIS A 43 -10.18 20.71 0.78
CA HIS A 43 -10.78 20.68 -0.55
C HIS A 43 -10.69 22.07 -1.22
N LYS A 44 -10.48 22.10 -2.54
CA LYS A 44 -10.36 23.35 -3.33
C LYS A 44 -11.56 24.30 -3.21
N ALA A 45 -12.75 23.76 -2.95
CA ALA A 45 -13.97 24.55 -2.73
C ALA A 45 -13.87 25.51 -1.53
N LYS A 46 -12.94 25.27 -0.59
CA LYS A 46 -12.67 26.21 0.52
C LYS A 46 -12.02 27.50 0.08
N ASN A 47 -11.39 27.54 -1.09
CA ASN A 47 -10.70 28.70 -1.63
C ASN A 47 -9.75 29.41 -0.64
N ILE A 48 -9.04 28.61 0.18
CA ILE A 48 -8.06 29.12 1.14
C ILE A 48 -6.79 29.53 0.37
N LYS A 49 -6.21 30.66 0.78
CA LYS A 49 -4.94 31.16 0.24
C LYS A 49 -3.95 31.39 1.38
N ASP A 50 -2.65 31.25 1.06
CA ASP A 50 -1.56 31.65 1.96
C ASP A 50 -1.33 33.19 1.90
N GLU A 51 -0.37 33.66 2.67
CA GLU A 51 0.00 35.08 2.74
C GLU A 51 0.53 35.63 1.40
N GLN A 52 1.01 34.75 0.52
CA GLN A 52 1.49 35.07 -0.84
C GLN A 52 0.40 34.97 -1.91
N GLY A 53 -0.83 34.58 -1.53
CA GLY A 53 -1.97 34.43 -2.44
C GLY A 53 -2.05 33.06 -3.14
N ASN A 54 -1.17 32.09 -2.83
CA ASN A 54 -1.22 30.74 -3.39
C ASN A 54 -2.38 29.95 -2.78
N LYS A 55 -3.04 29.15 -3.61
CA LYS A 55 -4.14 28.29 -3.15
C LYS A 55 -3.62 27.13 -2.28
N ILE A 56 -4.21 26.97 -1.11
CA ILE A 56 -3.95 25.86 -0.19
C ILE A 56 -5.06 24.83 -0.38
N ASN A 57 -4.73 23.69 -0.99
CA ASN A 57 -5.64 22.57 -1.16
C ASN A 57 -4.84 21.27 -1.37
N PHE A 58 -5.52 20.14 -1.43
CA PHE A 58 -4.90 18.81 -1.53
C PHE A 58 -4.19 18.54 -2.87
N GLU A 59 -4.45 19.28 -3.95
CA GLU A 59 -4.05 18.90 -5.33
C GLU A 59 -2.53 18.78 -5.52
N ARG A 60 -1.73 19.61 -4.87
CA ARG A 60 -0.26 19.50 -4.95
C ARG A 60 0.28 18.28 -4.20
N LEU A 61 -0.34 17.94 -3.08
CA LEU A 61 0.02 16.74 -2.32
C LEU A 61 -0.49 15.46 -2.99
N GLU A 62 -1.65 15.50 -3.66
CA GLU A 62 -2.15 14.45 -4.54
C GLU A 62 -1.12 14.14 -5.65
N PHE A 63 -0.66 15.15 -6.39
CA PHE A 63 0.36 14.98 -7.42
C PHE A 63 1.64 14.30 -6.89
N LEU A 64 2.12 14.72 -5.73
CA LEU A 64 3.30 14.11 -5.10
C LEU A 64 3.02 12.68 -4.64
N GLY A 65 1.86 12.47 -4.03
CA GLY A 65 1.47 11.17 -3.47
C GLY A 65 1.24 10.10 -4.52
N ASP A 66 0.68 10.46 -5.67
CA ASP A 66 0.54 9.56 -6.83
C ASP A 66 1.92 8.97 -7.22
N ALA A 67 2.93 9.82 -7.42
CA ALA A 67 4.28 9.39 -7.75
C ALA A 67 4.89 8.47 -6.66
N ILE A 68 4.66 8.77 -5.38
CA ILE A 68 5.15 7.95 -4.26
C ILE A 68 4.47 6.58 -4.23
N ILE A 69 3.16 6.52 -4.46
CA ILE A 69 2.40 5.27 -4.53
C ILE A 69 2.92 4.41 -5.69
N GLU A 70 3.13 5.01 -6.86
CA GLU A 70 3.67 4.31 -8.02
C GLU A 70 5.06 3.70 -7.75
N ILE A 71 5.96 4.44 -7.10
CA ILE A 71 7.30 3.94 -6.75
C ILE A 71 7.20 2.76 -5.78
N VAL A 72 6.40 2.88 -4.71
CA VAL A 72 6.26 1.83 -3.70
C VAL A 72 5.64 0.56 -4.30
N VAL A 73 4.61 0.70 -5.14
CA VAL A 73 3.97 -0.43 -5.83
C VAL A 73 4.93 -1.06 -6.84
N SER A 74 5.71 -0.26 -7.57
CA SER A 74 6.72 -0.77 -8.51
C SER A 74 7.80 -1.56 -7.80
N GLU A 75 8.34 -1.06 -6.68
CA GLU A 75 9.32 -1.77 -5.87
C GLU A 75 8.75 -3.09 -5.33
N TYR A 76 7.50 -3.07 -4.86
CA TYR A 76 6.81 -4.26 -4.38
C TYR A 76 6.68 -5.32 -5.48
N LEU A 77 6.15 -4.95 -6.65
CA LEU A 77 5.97 -5.86 -7.78
C LEU A 77 7.31 -6.41 -8.28
N TYR A 78 8.32 -5.57 -8.42
CA TYR A 78 9.65 -5.97 -8.84
C TYR A 78 10.26 -7.03 -7.90
N LYS A 79 10.09 -6.88 -6.59
CA LYS A 79 10.61 -7.83 -5.59
C LYS A 79 9.79 -9.12 -5.51
N GLU A 80 8.47 -9.02 -5.65
CA GLU A 80 7.59 -10.18 -5.53
C GLU A 80 7.51 -11.02 -6.81
N LEU A 81 7.81 -10.41 -7.96
CA LEU A 81 7.72 -11.01 -9.28
C LEU A 81 9.05 -10.89 -10.05
N PRO A 82 10.14 -11.50 -9.56
CA PRO A 82 11.50 -11.27 -10.07
C PRO A 82 11.72 -11.73 -11.53
N TYR A 83 10.78 -12.50 -12.08
CA TYR A 83 10.86 -13.02 -13.45
C TYR A 83 9.73 -12.51 -14.35
N ALA A 84 8.90 -11.59 -13.86
CA ALA A 84 7.89 -10.95 -14.68
C ALA A 84 8.55 -9.96 -15.66
N THR A 85 8.04 -9.91 -16.87
CA THR A 85 8.48 -8.95 -17.88
C THR A 85 8.08 -7.53 -17.49
N GLU A 86 8.75 -6.52 -18.02
CA GLU A 86 8.39 -5.11 -17.84
C GLU A 86 6.92 -4.85 -18.17
N GLY A 87 6.41 -5.39 -19.28
CA GLY A 87 5.01 -5.23 -19.67
C GLY A 87 4.04 -5.83 -18.64
N GLU A 88 4.35 -7.02 -18.08
CA GLU A 88 3.54 -7.63 -17.03
C GLU A 88 3.53 -6.77 -15.75
N LEU A 89 4.70 -6.29 -15.31
CA LEU A 89 4.82 -5.42 -14.15
C LEU A 89 4.03 -4.11 -14.34
N THR A 90 4.10 -3.51 -15.53
CA THR A 90 3.37 -2.28 -15.89
C THR A 90 1.86 -2.50 -15.87
N VAL A 91 1.36 -3.60 -16.44
CA VAL A 91 -0.07 -3.94 -16.40
C VAL A 91 -0.55 -4.18 -14.97
N MET A 92 0.23 -4.88 -14.13
CA MET A 92 -0.13 -5.12 -12.73
C MET A 92 -0.13 -3.82 -11.92
N ARG A 93 0.90 -2.98 -12.07
CA ARG A 93 0.94 -1.67 -11.44
C ARG A 93 -0.29 -0.85 -11.80
N SER A 94 -0.61 -0.70 -13.08
CA SER A 94 -1.76 0.09 -13.53
C SER A 94 -3.10 -0.37 -12.94
N LYS A 95 -3.28 -1.66 -12.67
CA LYS A 95 -4.47 -2.17 -11.98
C LYS A 95 -4.49 -1.77 -10.50
N ILE A 96 -3.35 -1.86 -9.82
CA ILE A 96 -3.21 -1.56 -8.39
C ILE A 96 -3.42 -0.06 -8.14
N VAL A 97 -2.79 0.80 -8.95
CA VAL A 97 -2.91 2.27 -8.81
C VAL A 97 -4.07 2.86 -9.62
N SER A 98 -4.99 2.02 -10.11
CA SER A 98 -6.14 2.51 -10.86
C SER A 98 -7.01 3.44 -10.02
N ARG A 99 -7.57 4.49 -10.64
CA ARG A 99 -8.51 5.43 -10.00
C ARG A 99 -9.65 4.72 -9.28
N LYS A 100 -10.15 3.62 -9.86
CA LYS A 100 -11.21 2.81 -9.24
C LYS A 100 -10.73 2.21 -7.93
N HIS A 101 -9.58 1.54 -7.93
CA HIS A 101 -9.05 0.88 -6.74
C HIS A 101 -8.66 1.88 -5.65
N LEU A 102 -7.97 2.98 -6.01
CA LEU A 102 -7.63 4.04 -5.05
C LEU A 102 -8.88 4.68 -4.43
N ASN A 103 -9.94 4.85 -5.23
CA ASN A 103 -11.18 5.42 -4.73
C ASN A 103 -11.93 4.45 -3.80
N GLU A 104 -11.95 3.15 -4.11
CA GLU A 104 -12.49 2.10 -3.22
C GLU A 104 -11.70 2.04 -1.90
N LEU A 105 -10.38 2.12 -1.99
CA LEU A 105 -9.50 2.16 -0.84
C LEU A 105 -9.75 3.40 0.03
N GLY A 106 -9.81 4.59 -0.53
CA GLY A 106 -10.09 5.81 0.20
C GLY A 106 -11.48 5.78 0.87
N LYS A 107 -12.48 5.18 0.22
CA LYS A 107 -13.82 4.96 0.80
C LYS A 107 -13.77 3.99 1.99
N SER A 108 -13.00 2.91 1.93
CA SER A 108 -12.90 1.93 3.02
C SER A 108 -12.36 2.54 4.31
N PHE A 109 -11.54 3.59 4.21
CA PHE A 109 -11.03 4.37 5.35
C PHE A 109 -11.91 5.56 5.71
N ASN A 110 -13.03 5.79 5.02
CA ASN A 110 -13.87 6.97 5.20
C ASN A 110 -13.08 8.29 5.17
N ILE A 111 -12.11 8.41 4.24
CA ILE A 111 -11.20 9.56 4.18
C ILE A 111 -11.97 10.88 3.96
N THR A 112 -13.07 10.86 3.21
CA THR A 112 -13.91 12.05 3.00
C THR A 112 -14.53 12.59 4.29
N GLY A 113 -14.78 11.73 5.30
CA GLY A 113 -15.23 12.14 6.64
C GLY A 113 -14.17 12.90 7.44
N LEU A 114 -12.93 12.97 6.96
CA LEU A 114 -11.85 13.76 7.54
C LEU A 114 -11.80 15.20 7.01
N LEU A 115 -12.49 15.48 5.90
CA LEU A 115 -12.56 16.83 5.35
C LEU A 115 -13.06 17.82 6.39
N SER A 116 -12.48 19.00 6.37
CA SER A 116 -12.80 20.09 7.31
C SER A 116 -14.04 20.91 6.90
N VAL A 117 -14.78 20.43 5.90
CA VAL A 117 -15.98 21.08 5.36
C VAL A 117 -16.95 20.02 4.85
N GLU A 118 -18.24 20.23 5.11
CA GLU A 118 -19.31 19.44 4.48
C GLU A 118 -19.49 19.93 3.04
N LEU A 119 -19.39 19.00 2.12
CA LEU A 119 -19.53 19.23 0.68
C LEU A 119 -20.64 18.36 0.14
N THR A 120 -21.40 18.89 -0.81
CA THR A 120 -22.39 18.09 -1.54
C THR A 120 -21.69 17.03 -2.41
N PRO A 121 -22.35 15.92 -2.73
CA PRO A 121 -21.78 14.89 -3.62
C PRO A 121 -21.29 15.45 -4.95
N LYS A 122 -21.99 16.46 -5.50
CA LYS A 122 -21.60 17.14 -6.75
C LYS A 122 -20.28 17.91 -6.60
N GLN A 123 -20.02 18.53 -5.46
CA GLN A 123 -18.78 19.25 -5.17
C GLN A 123 -17.62 18.32 -4.93
N LEU A 124 -17.87 17.17 -4.28
CA LEU A 124 -16.84 16.17 -4.01
C LEU A 124 -16.30 15.51 -5.29
N GLY A 125 -17.20 15.23 -6.25
CA GLY A 125 -16.85 14.46 -7.46
C GLY A 125 -16.65 12.97 -7.18
N ASN A 126 -16.50 12.19 -8.25
CA ASN A 126 -16.52 10.73 -8.16
C ASN A 126 -15.22 10.11 -7.61
N ASN A 127 -14.10 10.81 -7.72
CA ASN A 127 -12.76 10.25 -7.41
C ASN A 127 -12.12 10.86 -6.15
N ILE A 128 -12.85 11.66 -5.40
CA ILE A 128 -12.30 12.42 -4.27
C ILE A 128 -11.63 11.53 -3.23
N SER A 129 -12.17 10.34 -2.94
CA SER A 129 -11.62 9.45 -1.92
C SER A 129 -10.23 8.94 -2.31
N GLY A 130 -10.00 8.65 -3.60
CA GLY A 130 -8.69 8.28 -4.13
C GLY A 130 -7.71 9.45 -4.09
N ASN A 131 -8.14 10.62 -4.57
CA ASN A 131 -7.30 11.83 -4.58
C ASN A 131 -6.85 12.22 -3.16
N LEU A 132 -7.73 12.10 -2.16
CA LEU A 132 -7.37 12.35 -0.76
C LEU A 132 -6.43 11.28 -0.19
N TYR A 133 -6.54 10.02 -0.64
CA TYR A 133 -5.60 8.96 -0.26
C TYR A 133 -4.20 9.27 -0.82
N GLU A 134 -4.09 9.67 -2.09
CA GLU A 134 -2.85 10.13 -2.70
C GLU A 134 -2.29 11.36 -1.96
N ALA A 135 -3.12 12.36 -1.68
CA ALA A 135 -2.70 13.54 -0.93
C ALA A 135 -2.17 13.20 0.48
N LEU A 136 -2.78 12.23 1.16
CA LEU A 136 -2.26 11.73 2.43
C LEU A 136 -0.91 11.05 2.27
N ALA A 137 -0.70 10.25 1.22
CA ALA A 137 0.61 9.64 0.94
C ALA A 137 1.68 10.71 0.70
N GLY A 138 1.36 11.77 -0.04
CA GLY A 138 2.23 12.94 -0.25
C GLY A 138 2.56 13.68 1.05
N ALA A 139 1.56 13.93 1.89
CA ALA A 139 1.76 14.57 3.19
C ALA A 139 2.64 13.74 4.12
N ILE A 140 2.44 12.41 4.13
CA ILE A 140 3.25 11.47 4.91
C ILE A 140 4.70 11.46 4.42
N PHE A 141 4.90 11.48 3.11
CA PHE A 141 6.24 11.54 2.54
C PHE A 141 6.99 12.80 3.01
N LEU A 142 6.34 13.97 3.00
CA LEU A 142 6.96 15.20 3.48
C LEU A 142 7.18 15.22 5.01
N ASP A 143 6.33 14.53 5.79
CA ASP A 143 6.42 14.48 7.26
C ASP A 143 7.36 13.38 7.77
N LYS A 144 7.46 12.24 7.10
CA LYS A 144 8.11 11.00 7.57
C LYS A 144 9.12 10.41 6.59
N GLY A 145 9.33 11.05 5.45
CA GLY A 145 10.17 10.53 4.39
C GLY A 145 9.60 9.30 3.69
N PHE A 146 10.40 8.72 2.81
CA PHE A 146 9.99 7.58 1.98
C PHE A 146 9.56 6.36 2.80
N GLU A 147 10.32 6.01 3.85
CA GLU A 147 9.99 4.85 4.69
C GLU A 147 8.67 5.00 5.44
N GLY A 148 8.31 6.23 5.84
CA GLY A 148 7.01 6.51 6.43
C GLY A 148 5.86 6.32 5.43
N ALA A 149 6.00 6.83 4.21
CA ALA A 149 5.02 6.66 3.14
C ALA A 149 4.91 5.19 2.73
N LYS A 150 6.03 4.51 2.56
CA LYS A 150 6.08 3.08 2.25
C LYS A 150 5.35 2.24 3.28
N LYS A 151 5.60 2.48 4.58
CA LYS A 151 4.90 1.77 5.67
C LYS A 151 3.39 2.01 5.64
N PHE A 152 2.97 3.24 5.36
CA PHE A 152 1.55 3.58 5.22
C PHE A 152 0.92 2.80 4.05
N ILE A 153 1.52 2.84 2.86
CA ILE A 153 1.02 2.17 1.66
C ILE A 153 0.99 0.65 1.84
N PHE A 154 2.01 0.06 2.46
CA PHE A 154 2.02 -1.37 2.77
C PHE A 154 0.88 -1.77 3.70
N ASN A 155 0.67 -1.04 4.79
CA ASN A 155 -0.35 -1.37 5.78
C ASN A 155 -1.78 -1.14 5.30
N THR A 156 -2.00 -0.19 4.39
CA THR A 156 -3.35 0.21 3.97
C THR A 156 -3.74 -0.33 2.61
N MET A 157 -2.79 -0.54 1.71
CA MET A 157 -3.06 -0.96 0.32
C MET A 157 -2.53 -2.36 0.04
N ILE A 158 -1.22 -2.62 0.29
CA ILE A 158 -0.57 -3.83 -0.22
C ILE A 158 -1.00 -5.06 0.59
N ASP A 159 -0.75 -5.06 1.91
CA ASP A 159 -1.05 -6.21 2.77
C ASP A 159 -2.54 -6.61 2.80
N PRO A 160 -3.50 -5.65 2.95
CA PRO A 160 -4.91 -6.01 3.05
C PRO A 160 -5.60 -6.28 1.72
N HIS A 161 -5.15 -5.65 0.60
CA HIS A 161 -5.96 -5.53 -0.60
C HIS A 161 -5.32 -6.09 -1.87
N ILE A 162 -3.98 -6.28 -1.90
CA ILE A 162 -3.33 -6.83 -3.09
C ILE A 162 -3.26 -8.34 -2.99
N ASP A 163 -4.06 -8.97 -3.82
CA ASP A 163 -3.99 -10.39 -4.13
C ASP A 163 -3.36 -10.53 -5.52
N LEU A 164 -2.05 -10.81 -5.55
CA LEU A 164 -1.31 -10.97 -6.81
C LEU A 164 -1.83 -12.15 -7.65
N GLU A 165 -2.49 -13.12 -7.05
CA GLU A 165 -3.11 -14.24 -7.76
C GLU A 165 -4.28 -13.78 -8.63
N ARG A 166 -5.09 -12.85 -8.11
CA ARG A 166 -6.21 -12.25 -8.88
C ARG A 166 -5.73 -11.27 -9.94
N LEU A 167 -4.55 -10.69 -9.77
CA LEU A 167 -3.96 -9.76 -10.74
C LEU A 167 -3.33 -10.51 -11.90
N ASP A 168 -2.70 -11.66 -11.64
CA ASP A 168 -2.19 -12.58 -12.68
C ASP A 168 -3.30 -13.55 -13.08
N LYS A 169 -4.07 -13.18 -14.10
CA LYS A 169 -5.17 -14.01 -14.61
C LYS A 169 -4.72 -15.36 -15.23
N LYS A 170 -3.43 -15.63 -15.33
CA LYS A 170 -2.88 -16.81 -16.00
C LYS A 170 -2.92 -18.07 -15.13
N ILE A 171 -2.82 -17.94 -13.81
CA ILE A 171 -2.81 -19.07 -12.86
C ILE A 171 -3.70 -18.72 -11.67
N SER A 172 -4.75 -19.51 -11.41
CA SER A 172 -5.69 -19.29 -10.32
C SER A 172 -5.08 -19.57 -8.93
N SER A 173 -4.12 -20.51 -8.86
CA SER A 173 -3.34 -20.80 -7.66
C SER A 173 -1.98 -21.37 -8.05
N TYR A 174 -0.93 -20.65 -7.72
CA TYR A 174 0.45 -21.12 -7.93
C TYR A 174 0.77 -22.35 -7.06
N LYS A 175 0.19 -22.46 -5.88
CA LYS A 175 0.36 -23.63 -5.03
C LYS A 175 -0.19 -24.88 -5.72
N SER A 176 -1.42 -24.84 -6.21
CA SER A 176 -2.02 -25.96 -6.95
C SER A 176 -1.22 -26.28 -8.20
N PHE A 177 -0.87 -25.28 -8.98
CA PHE A 177 -0.06 -25.46 -10.19
C PHE A 177 1.29 -26.15 -9.87
N MET A 178 2.03 -25.66 -8.88
CA MET A 178 3.35 -26.23 -8.53
C MET A 178 3.25 -27.64 -7.97
N ILE A 179 2.16 -27.97 -7.26
CA ILE A 179 1.88 -29.35 -6.79
C ILE A 179 1.65 -30.27 -7.99
N GLU A 180 0.73 -29.92 -8.88
CA GLU A 180 0.42 -30.71 -10.08
C GLU A 180 1.64 -30.87 -10.98
N TRP A 181 2.39 -29.78 -11.20
CA TRP A 181 3.62 -29.84 -11.98
C TRP A 181 4.68 -30.76 -11.35
N ALA A 182 4.91 -30.66 -10.04
CA ALA A 182 5.89 -31.50 -9.35
C ALA A 182 5.47 -32.99 -9.39
N GLN A 183 4.20 -33.29 -9.21
CA GLN A 183 3.65 -34.66 -9.29
C GLN A 183 3.80 -35.21 -10.71
N LYS A 184 3.44 -34.44 -11.74
CA LYS A 184 3.54 -34.86 -13.14
C LYS A 184 4.99 -35.15 -13.57
N ASN A 185 5.96 -34.44 -13.00
CA ASN A 185 7.37 -34.61 -13.30
C ASN A 185 8.11 -35.52 -12.28
N HIS A 186 7.36 -36.24 -11.43
CA HIS A 186 7.91 -37.16 -10.42
C HIS A 186 8.93 -36.50 -9.47
N HIS A 187 8.76 -35.21 -9.16
CA HIS A 187 9.59 -34.50 -8.21
C HIS A 187 9.05 -34.64 -6.79
N ASN A 188 9.92 -34.89 -5.83
CA ASN A 188 9.58 -34.80 -4.41
C ASN A 188 9.50 -33.32 -4.00
N PHE A 189 8.39 -32.91 -3.38
CA PHE A 189 8.20 -31.53 -2.96
C PHE A 189 7.61 -31.44 -1.56
N GLU A 190 7.93 -30.34 -0.84
CA GLU A 190 7.41 -30.06 0.49
C GLU A 190 7.23 -28.55 0.70
N PHE A 191 6.19 -28.18 1.47
CA PHE A 191 6.01 -26.83 2.01
C PHE A 191 6.34 -26.85 3.51
N LEU A 192 7.55 -26.44 3.87
CA LEU A 192 8.03 -26.41 5.26
C LEU A 192 7.66 -25.09 5.91
N ALA A 193 6.63 -25.12 6.76
CA ALA A 193 6.12 -23.95 7.46
C ALA A 193 6.73 -23.80 8.85
N GLN A 194 7.20 -22.60 9.19
CA GLN A 194 7.66 -22.21 10.52
C GLN A 194 6.90 -20.97 10.99
N LYS A 195 6.57 -20.89 12.28
CA LYS A 195 6.08 -19.65 12.88
C LYS A 195 7.25 -18.67 13.03
N ASP A 196 7.10 -17.48 12.49
CA ASP A 196 8.08 -16.40 12.57
C ASP A 196 7.58 -15.37 13.58
N ILE A 197 8.15 -15.40 14.79
CA ILE A 197 7.79 -14.48 15.87
C ILE A 197 8.76 -13.32 15.81
N HIS A 198 8.34 -12.19 15.20
CA HIS A 198 9.14 -10.96 15.19
C HIS A 198 8.45 -9.91 16.07
N ASN A 199 9.14 -9.41 17.10
CA ASN A 199 8.75 -8.31 17.99
C ASN A 199 7.34 -8.38 18.61
N GLY A 200 6.87 -9.54 19.04
CA GLY A 200 5.78 -9.64 20.04
C GLY A 200 4.36 -9.28 19.61
N LYS A 201 4.06 -8.91 18.33
CA LYS A 201 2.75 -8.35 17.97
C LYS A 201 1.97 -8.99 16.82
N LYS A 202 2.53 -9.80 15.95
CA LYS A 202 1.78 -10.58 14.93
C LYS A 202 2.49 -11.91 14.64
N ASN A 203 1.74 -13.00 14.65
CA ASN A 203 2.25 -14.29 14.18
C ASN A 203 2.37 -14.25 12.66
N TYR A 204 3.59 -14.30 12.15
CA TYR A 204 3.87 -14.54 10.74
C TYR A 204 4.22 -16.01 10.52
N PHE A 205 3.92 -16.47 9.31
CA PHE A 205 4.34 -17.78 8.83
C PHE A 205 5.42 -17.57 7.77
N LYS A 206 6.53 -18.28 7.95
CA LYS A 206 7.60 -18.39 6.97
C LYS A 206 7.52 -19.79 6.37
N VAL A 207 7.32 -19.88 5.06
CA VAL A 207 7.19 -21.15 4.36
C VAL A 207 8.28 -21.28 3.31
N ASN A 208 9.02 -22.39 3.35
CA ASN A 208 9.96 -22.74 2.30
C ASN A 208 9.30 -23.76 1.38
N PHE A 209 9.36 -23.53 0.06
CA PHE A 209 9.10 -24.53 -0.93
C PHE A 209 10.40 -25.28 -1.24
N VAL A 210 10.38 -26.59 -1.00
CA VAL A 210 11.52 -27.48 -1.20
C VAL A 210 11.19 -28.44 -2.33
N LEU A 211 12.09 -28.62 -3.29
CA LEU A 211 11.99 -29.55 -4.38
C LEU A 211 13.23 -30.43 -4.40
N ASN A 212 13.04 -31.76 -4.41
CA ASN A 212 14.11 -32.74 -4.40
C ASN A 212 15.18 -32.46 -3.31
N LYS A 213 14.73 -32.17 -2.08
CA LYS A 213 15.54 -31.80 -0.90
C LYS A 213 16.27 -30.45 -1.00
N LYS A 214 16.10 -29.71 -2.11
CA LYS A 214 16.70 -28.37 -2.29
C LYS A 214 15.66 -27.29 -2.03
N LYS A 215 15.97 -26.31 -1.17
CA LYS A 215 15.12 -25.12 -1.00
C LYS A 215 15.15 -24.27 -2.27
N ILE A 216 14.00 -24.08 -2.91
CA ILE A 216 13.84 -23.30 -4.12
C ILE A 216 13.45 -21.86 -3.80
N SER A 217 12.44 -21.71 -2.94
CA SER A 217 11.88 -20.39 -2.64
C SER A 217 11.39 -20.30 -1.21
N GLN A 218 10.98 -19.10 -0.81
CA GLN A 218 10.44 -18.81 0.51
C GLN A 218 9.33 -17.78 0.40
N GLY A 219 8.21 -18.00 1.12
CA GLY A 219 7.14 -17.03 1.33
C GLY A 219 6.99 -16.66 2.78
N ARG A 220 6.52 -15.44 3.06
CA ARG A 220 6.22 -14.94 4.40
C ARG A 220 4.90 -14.20 4.40
N SER A 221 3.98 -14.53 5.32
CA SER A 221 2.69 -13.86 5.45
C SER A 221 2.11 -14.05 6.86
N SER A 222 1.10 -13.25 7.21
CA SER A 222 0.31 -13.42 8.43
C SER A 222 -0.56 -14.68 8.43
N SER A 223 -0.75 -15.35 7.30
CA SER A 223 -1.47 -16.62 7.18
C SER A 223 -0.59 -17.67 6.51
N LYS A 224 -0.65 -18.90 7.03
CA LYS A 224 0.10 -20.04 6.47
C LYS A 224 -0.25 -20.26 4.99
N LYS A 225 -1.54 -20.23 4.63
CA LYS A 225 -2.03 -20.39 3.26
C LYS A 225 -1.45 -19.35 2.31
N LYS A 226 -1.45 -18.07 2.70
CA LYS A 226 -0.83 -17.00 1.90
C LYS A 226 0.69 -17.13 1.80
N ALA A 227 1.37 -17.58 2.86
CA ALA A 227 2.82 -17.81 2.83
C ALA A 227 3.20 -18.95 1.88
N GLU A 228 2.41 -20.04 1.85
CA GLU A 228 2.57 -21.15 0.91
C GLU A 228 2.39 -20.70 -0.53
N GLU A 229 1.36 -19.90 -0.81
CA GLU A 229 1.09 -19.37 -2.14
C GLU A 229 2.21 -18.44 -2.64
N ILE A 230 2.72 -17.57 -1.78
CA ILE A 230 3.89 -16.72 -2.09
C ILE A 230 5.12 -17.58 -2.40
N ALA A 231 5.38 -18.62 -1.60
CA ALA A 231 6.50 -19.52 -1.84
C ALA A 231 6.35 -20.26 -3.18
N ALA A 232 5.16 -20.80 -3.47
CA ALA A 232 4.87 -21.48 -4.74
C ALA A 232 5.01 -20.56 -5.94
N ARG A 233 4.49 -19.33 -5.87
CA ARG A 233 4.64 -18.34 -6.94
C ARG A 233 6.10 -18.00 -7.22
N ARG A 234 6.91 -17.76 -6.19
CA ARG A 234 8.36 -17.55 -6.36
C ARG A 234 9.05 -18.76 -6.98
N ALA A 235 8.67 -19.98 -6.56
CA ALA A 235 9.20 -21.21 -7.15
C ALA A 235 8.82 -21.34 -8.63
N TYR A 236 7.59 -21.00 -9.01
CA TYR A 236 7.12 -20.98 -10.40
C TYR A 236 8.01 -20.10 -11.28
N TYR A 237 8.28 -18.88 -10.87
CA TYR A 237 9.13 -17.96 -11.63
C TYR A 237 10.61 -18.39 -11.66
N ILE A 238 11.12 -19.03 -10.58
CA ILE A 238 12.50 -19.57 -10.55
C ILE A 238 12.67 -20.75 -11.48
N LEU A 239 11.71 -21.67 -11.46
CA LEU A 239 11.81 -22.92 -12.20
C LEU A 239 11.30 -22.80 -13.64
N GLN A 240 10.50 -21.76 -13.92
CA GLN A 240 9.85 -21.53 -15.23
C GLN A 240 9.26 -22.82 -15.81
N PRO A 241 8.44 -23.57 -15.06
CA PRO A 241 7.90 -24.83 -15.53
C PRO A 241 7.11 -24.60 -16.81
N ALA A 242 7.40 -25.40 -17.85
CA ALA A 242 6.73 -25.27 -19.13
C ALA A 242 5.20 -25.34 -18.92
N LYS A 243 4.47 -24.38 -19.44
CA LYS A 243 3.02 -24.44 -19.53
C LYS A 243 2.71 -25.52 -20.56
N ASN A 244 2.29 -26.70 -20.09
CA ASN A 244 1.73 -27.68 -21.01
C ASN A 244 0.38 -27.13 -21.50
N GLY A 245 0.29 -26.94 -22.84
CA GLY A 245 -0.91 -26.57 -23.55
C GLY A 245 -2.06 -27.55 -23.35
#